data_427fac4eec5cf170ece082c0d18ddc07
#
_entry.id   427fac4eec5cf170ece082c0d18ddc07
#
_cell.length_a   1.000
_cell.length_b   1.000
_cell.length_c   1.000
_cell.angle_alpha   90.00
_cell.angle_beta   90.00
_cell.angle_gamma   90.00
#
_symmetry.space_group_name_H-M   'P 1'
#
loop_
_entity.id
_entity.type
_entity.pdbx_description
1 polymer ?
#
loop_
_entity_poly.entity_id
_entity_poly.type
_entity_poly.pdbx_seq_one_letter_code
_entity_poly.pdbx_strand_id
1 'polypeptide(L)'
;EHALVRFPRWIVVPFGPLHYLPFQALYDGSQYLVERHEISYLPGASLLRYCLEPRQTGGGLAAFGHSFGGQLPNAVEEATAIHQICGGELFTEAEATPARFRELAGQKRVLHLAAHGNFRPDNPLFSGLALADGWLTTLDIFSLRLNASLVTLSACQTGRSALGGGDELLGLMRALLYAGASSLVLTLWTVEDRTTASLMQRFYSHLAAGQRKGSALRQAQLACIRPDPTAADAEPARCAHPYFWAPFFLVGNPGAL
;
A
#
# COMPACT_ATOMS: atom_id res chain seq x y z
N GLU A 1 3.89 -29.63 4.82
CA GLU A 1 4.62 -28.89 3.76
C GLU A 1 3.95 -29.07 2.38
N HIS A 2 3.63 -30.29 1.95
CA HIS A 2 3.08 -30.55 0.61
C HIS A 2 1.67 -29.99 0.33
N ALA A 3 0.86 -29.70 1.34
CA ALA A 3 -0.52 -29.24 1.13
C ALA A 3 -0.59 -27.78 0.69
N LEU A 4 0.27 -26.91 1.22
CA LEU A 4 0.24 -25.46 0.96
C LEU A 4 0.81 -25.10 -0.42
N VAL A 5 1.76 -25.89 -0.93
CA VAL A 5 2.42 -25.65 -2.24
C VAL A 5 1.42 -25.71 -3.41
N ARG A 6 0.27 -26.39 -3.25
CA ARG A 6 -0.76 -26.54 -4.29
C ARG A 6 -1.58 -25.28 -4.52
N PHE A 7 -1.58 -24.31 -3.59
CA PHE A 7 -2.40 -23.12 -3.70
C PHE A 7 -1.56 -21.93 -4.18
N PRO A 8 -1.85 -21.36 -5.37
CA PRO A 8 -1.09 -20.26 -5.91
C PRO A 8 -1.31 -18.94 -5.17
N ARG A 9 -2.35 -18.85 -4.33
CA ARG A 9 -2.75 -17.64 -3.59
C ARG A 9 -2.94 -17.96 -2.12
N TRP A 10 -2.32 -17.14 -1.28
CA TRP A 10 -2.38 -17.27 0.16
C TRP A 10 -2.96 -16.01 0.78
N ILE A 11 -3.84 -16.20 1.76
CA ILE A 11 -4.28 -15.13 2.65
C ILE A 11 -3.69 -15.41 4.02
N VAL A 12 -2.80 -14.55 4.46
CA VAL A 12 -2.13 -14.66 5.75
C VAL A 12 -2.91 -13.86 6.79
N VAL A 13 -3.23 -14.49 7.91
CA VAL A 13 -3.85 -13.84 9.07
C VAL A 13 -2.84 -13.90 10.21
N PRO A 14 -1.94 -12.92 10.32
CA PRO A 14 -0.89 -12.96 11.33
C PRO A 14 -1.45 -12.68 12.71
N PHE A 15 -0.71 -13.08 13.74
CA PHE A 15 -1.04 -12.81 15.14
C PHE A 15 0.19 -12.27 15.89
N GLY A 16 -0.01 -11.28 16.74
CA GLY A 16 1.06 -10.69 17.56
C GLY A 16 2.22 -10.18 16.70
N PRO A 17 3.48 -10.49 17.06
CA PRO A 17 4.66 -10.00 16.33
C PRO A 17 4.73 -10.42 14.86
N LEU A 18 3.97 -11.43 14.45
CA LEU A 18 3.93 -11.88 13.06
C LEU A 18 3.30 -10.86 12.11
N HIS A 19 2.60 -9.84 12.60
CA HIS A 19 2.12 -8.73 11.79
C HIS A 19 3.26 -7.94 11.12
N TYR A 20 4.48 -8.00 11.68
CA TYR A 20 5.67 -7.34 11.13
C TYR A 20 6.53 -8.23 10.25
N LEU A 21 6.19 -9.52 10.14
CA LEU A 21 6.91 -10.44 9.30
C LEU A 21 6.42 -10.31 7.85
N PRO A 22 7.27 -9.89 6.91
CA PRO A 22 6.93 -9.89 5.50
C PRO A 22 6.97 -11.32 4.97
N PHE A 23 5.86 -12.05 5.05
CA PHE A 23 5.79 -13.44 4.61
C PHE A 23 6.22 -13.62 3.16
N GLN A 24 6.01 -12.62 2.30
CA GLN A 24 6.49 -12.61 0.91
C GLN A 24 8.01 -12.77 0.79
N ALA A 25 8.77 -12.36 1.81
CA ALA A 25 10.23 -12.44 1.84
C ALA A 25 10.78 -13.70 2.52
N LEU A 26 9.93 -14.62 2.95
CA LEU A 26 10.40 -15.90 3.45
C LEU A 26 11.12 -16.65 2.33
N TYR A 27 12.35 -17.12 2.64
CA TYR A 27 13.27 -17.73 1.68
C TYR A 27 13.52 -19.18 2.03
N ASP A 28 13.41 -20.08 1.04
CA ASP A 28 13.54 -21.53 1.26
C ASP A 28 14.96 -22.08 0.94
N GLY A 29 15.90 -21.17 0.66
CA GLY A 29 17.24 -21.53 0.22
C GLY A 29 17.45 -21.41 -1.30
N SER A 30 16.34 -21.27 -2.07
CA SER A 30 16.37 -21.12 -3.53
C SER A 30 15.60 -19.93 -4.05
N GLN A 31 14.46 -19.61 -3.44
CA GLN A 31 13.59 -18.52 -3.86
C GLN A 31 12.74 -17.99 -2.70
N TYR A 32 12.23 -16.77 -2.87
CA TYR A 32 11.30 -16.15 -1.94
C TYR A 32 9.88 -16.69 -2.12
N LEU A 33 9.07 -16.62 -1.07
CA LEU A 33 7.69 -17.11 -1.10
C LEU A 33 6.85 -16.39 -2.17
N VAL A 34 7.07 -15.08 -2.39
CA VAL A 34 6.40 -14.29 -3.42
C VAL A 34 6.68 -14.78 -4.84
N GLU A 35 7.79 -15.48 -5.07
CA GLU A 35 8.11 -16.02 -6.39
C GLU A 35 7.23 -17.22 -6.77
N ARG A 36 6.61 -17.87 -5.77
CA ARG A 36 5.67 -19.00 -5.98
C ARG A 36 4.22 -18.62 -5.77
N HIS A 37 3.94 -17.73 -4.82
CA HIS A 37 2.59 -17.46 -4.34
C HIS A 37 2.26 -15.96 -4.39
N GLU A 38 1.01 -15.67 -4.75
CA GLU A 38 0.39 -14.37 -4.51
C GLU A 38 -0.02 -14.31 -3.04
N ILE A 39 0.47 -13.30 -2.30
CA ILE A 39 0.27 -13.20 -0.86
C ILE A 39 -0.53 -11.94 -0.55
N SER A 40 -1.58 -12.10 0.23
CA SER A 40 -2.36 -11.02 0.82
C SER A 40 -2.55 -11.25 2.31
N TYR A 41 -2.95 -10.21 3.02
CA TYR A 41 -3.08 -10.22 4.47
C TYR A 41 -4.47 -9.84 4.91
N LEU A 42 -4.85 -10.27 6.11
CA LEU A 42 -6.03 -9.81 6.83
C LEU A 42 -5.72 -9.64 8.31
N PRO A 43 -6.21 -8.58 8.95
CA PRO A 43 -6.04 -8.41 10.41
C PRO A 43 -6.90 -9.41 11.22
N GLY A 44 -7.78 -10.16 10.58
CA GLY A 44 -8.59 -11.21 11.16
C GLY A 44 -9.38 -11.95 10.09
N ALA A 45 -9.52 -13.27 10.21
CA ALA A 45 -10.17 -14.11 9.20
C ALA A 45 -11.65 -13.73 8.95
N SER A 46 -12.35 -13.24 9.98
CA SER A 46 -13.75 -12.80 9.87
C SER A 46 -13.93 -11.61 8.93
N LEU A 47 -12.87 -10.81 8.71
CA LEU A 47 -12.91 -9.65 7.81
C LEU A 47 -12.93 -10.04 6.33
N LEU A 48 -12.54 -11.27 5.99
CA LEU A 48 -12.53 -11.73 4.60
C LEU A 48 -13.88 -11.52 3.92
N ARG A 49 -14.95 -11.88 4.60
CA ARG A 49 -16.31 -11.70 4.09
C ARG A 49 -16.60 -10.26 3.69
N TYR A 50 -16.26 -9.31 4.56
CA TYR A 50 -16.50 -7.89 4.31
C TYR A 50 -15.63 -7.32 3.17
N CYS A 51 -14.40 -7.81 3.02
CA CYS A 51 -13.51 -7.42 1.93
C CYS A 51 -13.95 -7.98 0.57
N LEU A 52 -14.63 -9.13 0.55
CA LEU A 52 -15.10 -9.80 -0.67
C LEU A 52 -16.54 -9.43 -1.06
N GLU A 53 -17.29 -8.80 -0.18
CA GLU A 53 -18.67 -8.38 -0.50
C GLU A 53 -18.64 -7.41 -1.70
N PRO A 54 -19.48 -7.68 -2.73
CA PRO A 54 -19.66 -6.74 -3.84
C PRO A 54 -20.17 -5.40 -3.28
N ARG A 55 -19.45 -4.33 -3.54
CA ARG A 55 -19.86 -2.98 -3.14
C ARG A 55 -19.97 -2.12 -4.38
N GLN A 56 -20.88 -1.14 -4.32
CA GLN A 56 -20.84 -0.05 -5.30
C GLN A 56 -19.61 0.79 -4.96
N THR A 57 -18.55 0.61 -5.75
CA THR A 57 -17.38 1.45 -5.63
C THR A 57 -17.59 2.77 -6.35
N GLY A 58 -16.94 3.83 -5.86
CA GLY A 58 -16.85 5.10 -6.56
C GLY A 58 -16.20 4.97 -7.93
N GLY A 59 -16.15 6.05 -8.67
CA GLY A 59 -15.53 6.11 -10.00
C GLY A 59 -14.13 6.71 -9.99
N GLY A 60 -13.24 6.19 -10.85
CA GLY A 60 -11.93 6.77 -11.10
C GLY A 60 -10.95 6.69 -9.92
N LEU A 61 -9.86 7.42 -10.07
CA LEU A 61 -8.74 7.51 -9.14
C LEU A 61 -8.60 8.94 -8.62
N ALA A 62 -8.17 9.11 -7.36
CA ALA A 62 -7.60 10.34 -6.85
C ALA A 62 -6.21 10.04 -6.26
N ALA A 63 -5.19 10.71 -6.78
CA ALA A 63 -3.81 10.63 -6.32
C ALA A 63 -3.43 11.90 -5.56
N PHE A 64 -2.83 11.72 -4.40
CA PHE A 64 -2.34 12.78 -3.52
C PHE A 64 -0.83 12.63 -3.35
N GLY A 65 -0.06 13.67 -3.65
CA GLY A 65 1.39 13.72 -3.48
C GLY A 65 1.79 14.95 -2.67
N HIS A 66 2.46 14.73 -1.52
CA HIS A 66 2.94 15.82 -0.68
C HIS A 66 4.38 15.59 -0.24
N SER A 67 5.28 16.51 -0.63
CA SER A 67 6.72 16.38 -0.42
C SER A 67 7.18 16.61 1.02
N PHE A 68 6.29 17.08 1.89
CA PHE A 68 6.62 17.45 3.27
C PHE A 68 7.81 18.41 3.35
N GLY A 69 7.70 19.55 2.67
CA GLY A 69 8.76 20.55 2.62
C GLY A 69 10.02 20.10 1.86
N GLY A 70 9.86 19.24 0.87
CA GLY A 70 10.96 18.73 0.03
C GLY A 70 11.72 17.53 0.64
N GLN A 71 11.28 16.97 1.77
CA GLN A 71 11.91 15.80 2.37
C GLN A 71 11.58 14.50 1.62
N LEU A 72 10.47 14.47 0.89
CA LEU A 72 9.99 13.36 0.06
C LEU A 72 9.74 13.83 -1.38
N PRO A 73 10.78 14.21 -2.14
CA PRO A 73 10.59 14.79 -3.47
C PRO A 73 9.88 13.84 -4.45
N ASN A 74 10.12 12.55 -4.34
CA ASN A 74 9.50 11.58 -5.24
C ASN A 74 8.02 11.28 -4.90
N ALA A 75 7.46 11.75 -3.77
CA ALA A 75 6.05 11.57 -3.45
C ALA A 75 5.14 12.30 -4.47
N VAL A 76 5.53 13.49 -4.90
CA VAL A 76 4.82 14.24 -5.94
C VAL A 76 5.00 13.58 -7.32
N GLU A 77 6.22 13.13 -7.62
CA GLU A 77 6.51 12.41 -8.87
C GLU A 77 5.72 11.10 -8.95
N GLU A 78 5.64 10.35 -7.85
CA GLU A 78 4.88 9.11 -7.73
C GLU A 78 3.39 9.36 -8.02
N ALA A 79 2.76 10.29 -7.32
CA ALA A 79 1.35 10.61 -7.52
C ALA A 79 1.07 11.09 -8.96
N THR A 80 1.97 11.89 -9.54
CA THR A 80 1.88 12.38 -10.91
C THR A 80 1.97 11.23 -11.92
N ALA A 81 2.93 10.33 -11.75
CA ALA A 81 3.08 9.17 -12.62
C ALA A 81 1.88 8.21 -12.56
N ILE A 82 1.32 8.00 -11.37
CA ILE A 82 0.12 7.18 -11.19
C ILE A 82 -1.09 7.81 -11.89
N HIS A 83 -1.25 9.14 -11.77
CA HIS A 83 -2.26 9.86 -12.52
C HIS A 83 -2.08 9.71 -14.04
N GLN A 84 -0.85 9.80 -14.55
CA GLN A 84 -0.56 9.60 -15.98
C GLN A 84 -0.90 8.18 -16.46
N ILE A 85 -0.67 7.17 -15.63
CA ILE A 85 -0.95 5.75 -15.96
C ILE A 85 -2.45 5.46 -15.92
N CYS A 86 -3.15 5.91 -14.89
CA CYS A 86 -4.53 5.50 -14.59
C CYS A 86 -5.59 6.56 -14.91
N GLY A 87 -5.18 7.80 -15.22
CA GLY A 87 -6.09 8.95 -15.28
C GLY A 87 -6.62 9.33 -13.90
N GLY A 88 -7.75 10.07 -13.89
CA GLY A 88 -8.39 10.50 -12.64
C GLY A 88 -7.99 11.89 -12.20
N GLU A 89 -7.99 12.15 -10.90
CA GLU A 89 -7.65 13.45 -10.32
C GLU A 89 -6.30 13.40 -9.62
N LEU A 90 -5.55 14.48 -9.70
CA LEU A 90 -4.23 14.64 -9.09
C LEU A 90 -4.25 15.89 -8.20
N PHE A 91 -3.79 15.73 -6.96
CA PHE A 91 -3.61 16.79 -5.99
C PHE A 91 -2.18 16.74 -5.45
N THR A 92 -1.43 17.81 -5.66
CA THR A 92 -0.04 17.88 -5.22
C THR A 92 0.20 19.09 -4.32
N GLU A 93 1.18 18.97 -3.45
CA GLU A 93 1.62 20.03 -2.54
C GLU A 93 0.43 20.74 -1.86
N ALA A 94 0.24 22.02 -2.10
CA ALA A 94 -0.80 22.83 -1.46
C ALA A 94 -2.24 22.33 -1.72
N GLU A 95 -2.47 21.56 -2.77
CA GLU A 95 -3.79 21.00 -3.08
C GLU A 95 -4.04 19.64 -2.38
N ALA A 96 -2.97 18.97 -1.94
CA ALA A 96 -3.05 17.69 -1.25
C ALA A 96 -3.47 17.88 0.22
N THR A 97 -4.71 18.28 0.48
CA THR A 97 -5.22 18.60 1.82
C THR A 97 -6.06 17.49 2.43
N PRO A 98 -6.13 17.36 3.77
CA PRO A 98 -7.08 16.46 4.45
C PRO A 98 -8.54 16.76 4.08
N ALA A 99 -8.89 18.03 3.87
CA ALA A 99 -10.23 18.45 3.47
C ALA A 99 -10.60 17.88 2.09
N ARG A 100 -9.70 18.00 1.11
CA ARG A 100 -9.89 17.44 -0.23
C ARG A 100 -10.00 15.91 -0.20
N PHE A 101 -9.17 15.26 0.61
CA PHE A 101 -9.27 13.81 0.78
C PHE A 101 -10.63 13.40 1.33
N ARG A 102 -11.14 14.07 2.39
CA ARG A 102 -12.46 13.76 2.98
C ARG A 102 -13.60 13.96 1.97
N GLU A 103 -13.54 15.00 1.15
CA GLU A 103 -14.51 15.28 0.10
C GLU A 103 -14.61 14.12 -0.92
N LEU A 104 -13.47 13.58 -1.34
CA LEU A 104 -13.38 12.59 -2.40
C LEU A 104 -13.48 11.13 -1.91
N ALA A 105 -13.23 10.90 -0.62
CA ALA A 105 -13.10 9.58 -0.03
C ALA A 105 -14.27 8.63 -0.35
N GLY A 106 -15.50 9.12 -0.35
CA GLY A 106 -16.70 8.35 -0.69
C GLY A 106 -17.01 8.23 -2.17
N GLN A 107 -16.27 8.94 -3.03
CA GLN A 107 -16.58 9.07 -4.46
C GLN A 107 -15.60 8.27 -5.34
N LYS A 108 -14.43 7.95 -4.84
CA LYS A 108 -13.34 7.35 -5.63
C LYS A 108 -13.23 5.84 -5.42
N ARG A 109 -12.99 5.14 -6.53
CA ARG A 109 -12.71 3.71 -6.55
C ARG A 109 -11.30 3.39 -6.09
N VAL A 110 -10.35 4.25 -6.43
CA VAL A 110 -8.93 4.13 -6.06
C VAL A 110 -8.48 5.44 -5.41
N LEU A 111 -7.90 5.32 -4.23
CA LEU A 111 -7.28 6.41 -3.49
C LEU A 111 -5.79 6.10 -3.33
N HIS A 112 -4.93 6.99 -3.78
CA HIS A 112 -3.50 6.87 -3.62
C HIS A 112 -2.95 8.07 -2.85
N LEU A 113 -2.19 7.82 -1.79
CA LEU A 113 -1.55 8.85 -0.97
C LEU A 113 -0.06 8.57 -0.86
N ALA A 114 0.74 9.43 -1.47
CA ALA A 114 2.19 9.48 -1.32
C ALA A 114 2.54 10.69 -0.42
N ALA A 115 2.84 10.41 0.84
CA ALA A 115 3.03 11.45 1.86
C ALA A 115 3.86 10.95 3.04
N HIS A 116 4.28 11.88 3.90
CA HIS A 116 4.96 11.53 5.14
C HIS A 116 3.98 10.92 6.15
N GLY A 117 4.30 9.72 6.68
CA GLY A 117 3.55 9.08 7.74
C GLY A 117 4.19 9.30 9.12
N ASN A 118 3.38 9.55 10.13
CA ASN A 118 3.81 9.55 11.53
C ASN A 118 2.95 8.56 12.32
N PHE A 119 3.61 7.56 12.88
CA PHE A 119 2.96 6.51 13.66
C PHE A 119 3.32 6.68 15.13
N ARG A 120 2.30 6.85 15.97
CA ARG A 120 2.41 7.19 17.38
C ARG A 120 2.03 6.00 18.27
N PRO A 121 3.00 5.26 18.84
CA PRO A 121 2.74 4.14 19.74
C PRO A 121 2.00 4.55 21.01
N ASP A 122 2.30 5.77 21.49
CA ASP A 122 1.67 6.37 22.68
C ASP A 122 0.19 6.70 22.46
N ASN A 123 -0.20 6.99 21.22
CA ASN A 123 -1.58 7.31 20.86
C ASN A 123 -1.89 6.97 19.40
N PRO A 124 -2.24 5.71 19.09
CA PRO A 124 -2.45 5.23 17.72
C PRO A 124 -3.54 5.96 16.94
N LEU A 125 -4.53 6.55 17.61
CA LEU A 125 -5.59 7.32 16.95
C LEU A 125 -5.08 8.62 16.31
N PHE A 126 -3.96 9.15 16.80
CA PHE A 126 -3.29 10.33 16.22
C PHE A 126 -2.13 9.96 15.30
N SER A 127 -1.93 8.69 15.00
CA SER A 127 -1.13 8.26 13.84
C SER A 127 -1.82 8.73 12.56
N GLY A 128 -1.05 9.11 11.54
CA GLY A 128 -1.65 9.62 10.31
C GLY A 128 -0.64 10.04 9.26
N LEU A 129 -1.15 10.70 8.24
CA LEU A 129 -0.41 11.18 7.07
C LEU A 129 -0.37 12.70 7.08
N ALA A 130 0.82 13.27 6.87
CA ALA A 130 0.99 14.72 6.72
C ALA A 130 0.60 15.13 5.31
N LEU A 131 -0.39 16.01 5.21
CA LEU A 131 -0.81 16.65 3.99
C LEU A 131 -0.56 18.17 4.10
N ALA A 132 -0.92 18.93 3.09
CA ALA A 132 -0.51 20.34 2.93
C ALA A 132 -0.78 21.24 4.14
N ASP A 133 -1.96 21.14 4.73
CA ASP A 133 -2.44 22.03 5.79
C ASP A 133 -2.77 21.31 7.10
N GLY A 134 -2.34 20.03 7.23
CA GLY A 134 -2.58 19.27 8.45
C GLY A 134 -2.39 17.76 8.32
N TRP A 135 -2.87 17.05 9.33
CA TRP A 135 -2.77 15.60 9.39
C TRP A 135 -4.10 14.94 9.04
N LEU A 136 -4.04 13.91 8.21
CA LEU A 136 -5.13 12.95 8.05
C LEU A 136 -4.89 11.83 9.06
N THR A 137 -5.54 11.92 10.22
CA THR A 137 -5.31 10.99 11.33
C THR A 137 -6.13 9.71 11.22
N THR A 138 -5.73 8.67 11.94
CA THR A 138 -6.52 7.44 12.10
C THR A 138 -7.92 7.74 12.61
N LEU A 139 -8.06 8.69 13.56
CA LEU A 139 -9.35 9.13 14.07
C LEU A 139 -10.22 9.76 12.98
N ASP A 140 -9.64 10.62 12.12
CA ASP A 140 -10.35 11.18 10.97
C ASP A 140 -10.87 10.07 10.05
N ILE A 141 -10.00 9.09 9.73
CA ILE A 141 -10.32 7.99 8.81
C ILE A 141 -11.46 7.14 9.34
N PHE A 142 -11.56 6.88 10.66
CA PHE A 142 -12.68 6.16 11.26
C PHE A 142 -14.03 6.83 11.03
N SER A 143 -14.06 8.15 10.86
CA SER A 143 -15.28 8.91 10.62
C SER A 143 -15.71 8.94 9.14
N LEU A 144 -14.86 8.46 8.21
CA LEU A 144 -15.12 8.48 6.79
C LEU A 144 -16.02 7.33 6.35
N ARG A 145 -16.60 7.51 5.16
CA ARG A 145 -17.27 6.45 4.39
C ARG A 145 -16.56 6.31 3.04
N LEU A 146 -15.72 5.28 2.93
CA LEU A 146 -15.01 4.97 1.71
C LEU A 146 -15.83 4.04 0.83
N ASN A 147 -15.82 4.30 -0.48
CA ASN A 147 -16.33 3.37 -1.49
C ASN A 147 -15.19 2.88 -2.38
N ALA A 148 -14.01 2.70 -1.76
CA ALA A 148 -12.77 2.40 -2.47
C ALA A 148 -12.55 0.90 -2.61
N SER A 149 -12.30 0.46 -3.84
CA SER A 149 -11.78 -0.89 -4.13
C SER A 149 -10.33 -1.02 -3.69
N LEU A 150 -9.57 0.09 -3.72
CA LEU A 150 -8.17 0.13 -3.32
C LEU A 150 -7.82 1.46 -2.66
N VAL A 151 -7.17 1.40 -1.50
CA VAL A 151 -6.44 2.54 -0.91
C VAL A 151 -4.98 2.17 -0.82
N THR A 152 -4.11 2.98 -1.43
CA THR A 152 -2.65 2.83 -1.33
C THR A 152 -2.10 3.92 -0.44
N LEU A 153 -1.36 3.54 0.59
CA LEU A 153 -0.58 4.45 1.41
C LEU A 153 0.90 4.21 1.15
N SER A 154 1.45 5.00 0.25
CA SER A 154 2.89 5.07 -0.01
C SER A 154 3.49 6.06 0.98
N ALA A 155 3.44 5.70 2.25
CA ALA A 155 3.89 6.52 3.35
C ALA A 155 5.00 5.80 4.11
N CYS A 156 6.20 6.35 4.07
CA CYS A 156 7.31 5.83 4.83
C CYS A 156 7.09 6.08 6.32
N GLN A 157 7.22 5.05 7.15
CA GLN A 157 7.45 5.26 8.59
C GLN A 157 8.79 5.95 8.75
N THR A 158 8.80 7.24 9.02
CA THR A 158 10.03 7.93 9.36
C THR A 158 10.50 7.48 10.73
N GLY A 159 11.37 6.52 10.71
CA GLY A 159 12.39 6.16 11.64
C GLY A 159 12.06 6.13 13.14
N ARG A 160 12.60 5.13 13.80
CA ARG A 160 12.83 4.90 15.22
C ARG A 160 11.80 4.09 16.01
N SER A 161 10.67 3.70 15.47
CA SER A 161 9.71 2.86 16.21
C SER A 161 9.67 1.40 15.77
N ALA A 162 10.75 0.87 15.22
CA ALA A 162 10.85 -0.56 14.86
C ALA A 162 10.76 -1.53 16.06
N LEU A 163 10.60 -1.02 17.27
CA LEU A 163 10.56 -1.82 18.50
C LEU A 163 9.35 -1.49 19.41
N GLY A 164 8.41 -0.68 18.99
CA GLY A 164 7.23 -0.34 19.79
C GLY A 164 5.95 -0.94 19.19
N GLY A 165 5.49 -1.98 19.77
CA GLY A 165 4.13 -2.52 19.80
C GLY A 165 3.33 -2.75 18.51
N GLY A 166 3.49 -2.01 17.43
CA GLY A 166 2.82 -2.20 16.11
C GLY A 166 1.33 -2.07 16.03
N ASP A 167 0.71 -1.65 17.06
CA ASP A 167 -0.73 -1.44 17.08
C ASP A 167 -1.16 -0.27 16.19
N GLU A 168 -0.21 0.62 15.83
CA GLU A 168 -0.47 1.82 15.05
C GLU A 168 -0.78 1.51 13.59
N LEU A 169 0.04 0.65 12.96
CA LEU A 169 -0.20 0.21 11.57
C LEU A 169 -1.48 -0.61 11.51
N LEU A 170 -1.71 -1.48 12.50
CA LEU A 170 -2.96 -2.22 12.65
C LEU A 170 -4.15 -1.30 12.87
N GLY A 171 -3.98 -0.23 13.65
CA GLY A 171 -5.00 0.79 13.88
C GLY A 171 -5.42 1.47 12.58
N LEU A 172 -4.45 1.96 11.80
CA LEU A 172 -4.69 2.60 10.51
C LEU A 172 -5.32 1.64 9.49
N MET A 173 -4.82 0.40 9.42
CA MET A 173 -5.38 -0.66 8.57
C MET A 173 -6.84 -0.95 8.92
N ARG A 174 -7.15 -1.11 10.21
CA ARG A 174 -8.52 -1.33 10.69
C ARG A 174 -9.42 -0.14 10.40
N ALA A 175 -8.93 1.09 10.59
CA ALA A 175 -9.68 2.30 10.30
C ALA A 175 -10.10 2.38 8.83
N LEU A 176 -9.18 2.14 7.90
CA LEU A 176 -9.46 2.15 6.47
C LEU A 176 -10.44 1.05 6.03
N LEU A 177 -10.27 -0.18 6.54
CA LEU A 177 -11.19 -1.28 6.26
C LEU A 177 -12.58 -1.00 6.86
N TYR A 178 -12.65 -0.48 8.10
CA TYR A 178 -13.89 -0.09 8.75
C TYR A 178 -14.60 1.03 7.99
N ALA A 179 -13.86 2.02 7.53
CA ALA A 179 -14.38 3.11 6.72
C ALA A 179 -14.94 2.66 5.37
N GLY A 180 -14.59 1.45 4.88
CA GLY A 180 -15.18 0.85 3.69
C GLY A 180 -14.22 0.52 2.55
N ALA A 181 -12.92 0.62 2.74
CA ALA A 181 -11.95 0.13 1.74
C ALA A 181 -12.04 -1.39 1.63
N SER A 182 -12.07 -1.93 0.40
CA SER A 182 -12.06 -3.39 0.17
C SER A 182 -10.65 -3.96 0.21
N SER A 183 -9.65 -3.16 -0.13
CA SER A 183 -8.23 -3.54 -0.05
C SER A 183 -7.32 -2.34 0.16
N LEU A 184 -6.16 -2.63 0.73
CA LEU A 184 -5.12 -1.65 1.03
C LEU A 184 -3.78 -2.14 0.50
N VAL A 185 -2.94 -1.23 0.00
CA VAL A 185 -1.50 -1.45 -0.16
C VAL A 185 -0.78 -0.54 0.81
N LEU A 186 0.03 -1.13 1.66
CA LEU A 186 0.73 -0.48 2.78
C LEU A 186 2.20 -0.86 2.78
N THR A 187 3.00 -0.17 3.60
CA THR A 187 4.43 -0.46 3.81
C THR A 187 4.73 -0.75 5.28
N LEU A 188 5.56 -1.77 5.54
CA LEU A 188 5.98 -2.18 6.90
C LEU A 188 7.10 -1.31 7.47
N TRP A 189 7.98 -0.78 6.61
CA TRP A 189 9.10 0.09 7.00
C TRP A 189 9.43 1.08 5.89
N THR A 190 10.25 2.06 6.24
CA THR A 190 10.72 3.09 5.31
C THR A 190 11.60 2.48 4.24
N VAL A 191 11.25 2.70 2.99
CA VAL A 191 12.04 2.38 1.80
C VAL A 191 12.56 3.68 1.20
N GLU A 192 13.63 3.60 0.44
CA GLU A 192 14.10 4.72 -0.37
C GLU A 192 12.98 5.23 -1.29
N ASP A 193 12.74 6.53 -1.24
CA ASP A 193 11.64 7.22 -1.91
C ASP A 193 11.57 6.91 -3.43
N ARG A 194 12.73 6.91 -4.11
CA ARG A 194 12.81 6.58 -5.55
C ARG A 194 12.38 5.14 -5.86
N THR A 195 12.83 4.16 -5.08
CA THR A 195 12.46 2.75 -5.28
C THR A 195 10.99 2.52 -5.01
N THR A 196 10.43 3.21 -4.01
CA THR A 196 9.01 3.21 -3.72
C THR A 196 8.19 3.70 -4.91
N ALA A 197 8.55 4.86 -5.47
CA ALA A 197 7.88 5.43 -6.63
C ALA A 197 7.91 4.47 -7.84
N SER A 198 9.07 3.87 -8.13
CA SER A 198 9.20 2.91 -9.23
C SER A 198 8.34 1.65 -9.03
N LEU A 199 8.35 1.06 -7.84
CA LEU A 199 7.53 -0.12 -7.52
C LEU A 199 6.03 0.22 -7.65
N MET A 200 5.59 1.39 -7.18
CA MET A 200 4.21 1.83 -7.30
C MET A 200 3.81 2.09 -8.76
N GLN A 201 4.66 2.70 -9.57
CA GLN A 201 4.40 2.88 -11.00
C GLN A 201 4.17 1.53 -11.70
N ARG A 202 5.00 0.51 -11.42
CA ARG A 202 4.83 -0.84 -11.95
C ARG A 202 3.53 -1.48 -11.47
N PHE A 203 3.24 -1.36 -10.19
CA PHE A 203 1.99 -1.87 -9.62
C PHE A 203 0.76 -1.29 -10.32
N TYR A 204 0.71 0.02 -10.49
CA TYR A 204 -0.40 0.69 -11.16
C TYR A 204 -0.44 0.43 -12.68
N SER A 205 0.70 0.24 -13.34
CA SER A 205 0.75 -0.19 -14.75
C SER A 205 0.11 -1.57 -14.94
N HIS A 206 0.39 -2.52 -14.03
CA HIS A 206 -0.26 -3.83 -14.05
C HIS A 206 -1.76 -3.76 -13.75
N LEU A 207 -2.17 -2.87 -12.84
CA LEU A 207 -3.60 -2.64 -12.56
C LEU A 207 -4.32 -2.03 -13.78
N ALA A 208 -3.73 -1.05 -14.44
CA ALA A 208 -4.26 -0.44 -15.67
C ALA A 208 -4.38 -1.45 -16.81
N ALA A 209 -3.47 -2.45 -16.87
CA ALA A 209 -3.55 -3.59 -17.77
C ALA A 209 -4.62 -4.64 -17.38
N GLY A 210 -5.45 -4.37 -16.37
CA GLY A 210 -6.55 -5.24 -15.93
C GLY A 210 -6.14 -6.42 -15.04
N GLN A 211 -4.91 -6.42 -14.52
CA GLN A 211 -4.50 -7.47 -13.58
C GLN A 211 -5.18 -7.31 -12.22
N ARG A 212 -5.31 -8.42 -11.49
CA ARG A 212 -5.77 -8.43 -10.11
C ARG A 212 -4.76 -7.74 -9.19
N LYS A 213 -5.24 -7.09 -8.14
CA LYS A 213 -4.40 -6.34 -7.18
C LYS A 213 -3.26 -7.16 -6.60
N GLY A 214 -3.54 -8.39 -6.18
CA GLY A 214 -2.50 -9.30 -5.65
C GLY A 214 -1.47 -9.68 -6.71
N SER A 215 -1.92 -9.99 -7.93
CA SER A 215 -1.03 -10.31 -9.05
C SER A 215 -0.19 -9.09 -9.45
N ALA A 216 -0.80 -7.91 -9.55
CA ALA A 216 -0.11 -6.66 -9.90
C ALA A 216 1.00 -6.31 -8.89
N LEU A 217 0.72 -6.40 -7.58
CA LEU A 217 1.73 -6.16 -6.57
C LEU A 217 2.86 -7.20 -6.64
N ARG A 218 2.50 -8.47 -6.79
CA ARG A 218 3.48 -9.56 -6.97
C ARG A 218 4.39 -9.30 -8.17
N GLN A 219 3.86 -8.89 -9.33
CA GLN A 219 4.67 -8.61 -10.53
C GLN A 219 5.61 -7.43 -10.30
N ALA A 220 5.15 -6.36 -9.64
CA ALA A 220 6.00 -5.23 -9.27
C ALA A 220 7.16 -5.66 -8.35
N GLN A 221 6.91 -6.54 -7.37
CA GLN A 221 7.94 -7.09 -6.50
C GLN A 221 8.92 -8.01 -7.24
N LEU A 222 8.42 -8.86 -8.14
CA LEU A 222 9.25 -9.75 -8.96
C LEU A 222 10.19 -8.96 -9.89
N ALA A 223 9.76 -7.82 -10.41
CA ALA A 223 10.62 -6.95 -11.21
C ALA A 223 11.80 -6.37 -10.40
N CYS A 224 11.62 -6.16 -9.09
CA CYS A 224 12.74 -5.80 -8.20
C CYS A 224 13.67 -7.00 -7.94
N ILE A 225 13.11 -8.19 -7.70
CA ILE A 225 13.88 -9.40 -7.38
C ILE A 225 14.72 -9.86 -8.58
N ARG A 226 14.14 -9.77 -9.78
CA ARG A 226 14.76 -10.22 -11.04
C ARG A 226 14.67 -9.09 -12.07
N PRO A 227 15.48 -8.02 -11.92
CA PRO A 227 15.44 -6.91 -12.87
C PRO A 227 15.85 -7.40 -14.26
N ASP A 228 15.08 -7.03 -15.27
CA ASP A 228 15.47 -7.22 -16.65
C ASP A 228 16.46 -6.11 -17.04
N PRO A 229 17.74 -6.43 -17.26
CA PRO A 229 18.75 -5.41 -17.56
C PRO A 229 18.54 -4.74 -18.93
N THR A 230 17.69 -5.30 -19.77
CA THR A 230 17.36 -4.76 -21.10
C THR A 230 16.15 -3.84 -21.11
N ALA A 231 15.38 -3.82 -20.02
CA ALA A 231 14.22 -2.94 -19.89
C ALA A 231 14.65 -1.48 -19.73
N ALA A 232 13.95 -0.57 -20.40
CA ALA A 232 14.24 0.87 -20.33
C ALA A 232 14.09 1.44 -18.89
N ASP A 233 13.31 0.77 -18.06
CA ASP A 233 13.03 1.09 -16.66
C ASP A 233 13.63 0.04 -15.69
N ALA A 234 14.74 -0.61 -16.09
CA ALA A 234 15.40 -1.64 -15.28
C ALA A 234 15.77 -1.10 -13.89
N GLU A 235 15.37 -1.86 -12.86
CA GLU A 235 15.74 -1.55 -11.49
C GLU A 235 17.24 -1.78 -11.27
N PRO A 236 17.89 -0.96 -10.44
CA PRO A 236 19.26 -1.23 -10.00
C PRO A 236 19.35 -2.61 -9.34
N ALA A 237 20.45 -3.34 -9.56
CA ALA A 237 20.66 -4.67 -8.99
C ALA A 237 20.49 -4.72 -7.45
N ARG A 238 20.77 -3.60 -6.74
CA ARG A 238 20.55 -3.48 -5.29
C ARG A 238 19.08 -3.66 -4.89
N CYS A 239 18.12 -3.35 -5.79
CA CYS A 239 16.69 -3.46 -5.52
C CYS A 239 16.23 -4.92 -5.38
N ALA A 240 17.05 -5.90 -5.78
CA ALA A 240 16.79 -7.32 -5.52
C ALA A 240 16.83 -7.68 -4.02
N HIS A 241 17.48 -6.87 -3.19
CA HIS A 241 17.49 -7.11 -1.75
C HIS A 241 16.09 -6.88 -1.14
N PRO A 242 15.60 -7.78 -0.27
CA PRO A 242 14.24 -7.71 0.30
C PRO A 242 13.88 -6.39 0.98
N TYR A 243 14.85 -5.65 1.45
CA TYR A 243 14.66 -4.32 2.05
C TYR A 243 13.83 -3.39 1.14
N PHE A 244 13.97 -3.49 -0.19
CA PHE A 244 13.36 -2.58 -1.15
C PHE A 244 11.95 -2.96 -1.59
N TRP A 245 11.60 -4.25 -1.62
CA TRP A 245 10.31 -4.72 -2.15
C TRP A 245 9.44 -5.44 -1.11
N ALA A 246 10.05 -6.04 -0.09
CA ALA A 246 9.32 -6.83 0.89
C ALA A 246 8.42 -6.02 1.85
N PRO A 247 8.65 -4.72 2.13
CA PRO A 247 7.73 -4.00 2.98
C PRO A 247 6.36 -3.76 2.37
N PHE A 248 6.22 -3.80 1.04
CA PHE A 248 4.93 -3.59 0.39
C PHE A 248 4.06 -4.84 0.51
N PHE A 249 2.86 -4.67 1.03
CA PHE A 249 1.92 -5.77 1.22
C PHE A 249 0.48 -5.35 0.97
N LEU A 250 -0.30 -6.30 0.46
CA LEU A 250 -1.72 -6.13 0.15
C LEU A 250 -2.56 -6.68 1.31
N VAL A 251 -3.49 -5.88 1.79
CA VAL A 251 -4.48 -6.28 2.79
C VAL A 251 -5.88 -6.31 2.16
N GLY A 252 -6.71 -7.27 2.53
CA GLY A 252 -8.09 -7.38 2.05
C GLY A 252 -8.24 -8.15 0.76
N ASN A 253 -9.11 -7.67 -0.14
CA ASN A 253 -9.47 -8.34 -1.38
C ASN A 253 -8.35 -8.28 -2.44
N PRO A 254 -7.71 -9.42 -2.81
CA PRO A 254 -6.67 -9.44 -3.83
C PRO A 254 -7.21 -9.46 -5.27
N GLY A 255 -8.53 -9.41 -5.45
CA GLY A 255 -9.22 -9.49 -6.75
C GLY A 255 -8.98 -8.29 -7.66
N ALA A 256 -9.77 -8.19 -8.72
CA ALA A 256 -9.78 -7.03 -9.62
C ALA A 256 -10.19 -5.73 -8.87
N LEU A 257 -9.88 -4.60 -9.50
CA LEU A 257 -10.37 -3.30 -9.03
C LEU A 257 -11.89 -3.26 -9.05
#